data_ab6684ed8807d93b26acb33e90701113
#
_entry.id   ab6684ed8807d93b26acb33e90701113
#
_cell.length_a   1.000
_cell.length_b   1.000
_cell.length_c   1.000
_cell.angle_alpha   90.00
_cell.angle_beta   90.00
_cell.angle_gamma   90.00
#
_symmetry.space_group_name_H-M   'P 1'
#
loop_
_entity.id
_entity.type
_entity.pdbx_description
1 polymer ?
#
loop_
_entity_poly.entity_id
_entity_poly.type
_entity_poly.pdbx_seq_one_letter_code
_entity_poly.pdbx_strand_id
1 'polypeptide(L)'
;TCALPISVTSALPYANGPVHIGHLAGVYVPADIYVRYLRLKKEDVLFIGGSDEHGVPITIRAKKEGITPQDVVDRYHSLIKKSFEEFGISFDVYSRTSSPTHHQLASDFFKTLYDKGEFIEKTSEQYYDKEAKTFLADRYITGECPHCHSEGAYGDQCEKCGTSLSPTDLINPKSAISGSKPVMKETKHWYLPLDKHEAWLRKWILEDHKEW
;
A
#
# COMPACT_ATOMS: atom_id res chain seq x y z
N THR A 1 -8.02 -11.35 -35.43
CA THR A 1 -8.33 -11.09 -34.01
C THR A 1 -7.17 -10.32 -33.45
N CYS A 2 -7.38 -9.02 -33.12
CA CYS A 2 -6.39 -8.25 -32.42
C CYS A 2 -6.35 -8.81 -30.99
N ALA A 3 -5.38 -9.66 -30.69
CA ALA A 3 -5.14 -10.13 -29.34
C ALA A 3 -4.67 -8.91 -28.49
N LEU A 4 -5.16 -8.80 -27.27
CA LEU A 4 -4.64 -7.80 -26.34
C LEU A 4 -3.19 -8.12 -26.00
N PRO A 5 -2.33 -7.12 -25.80
CA PRO A 5 -0.96 -7.36 -25.39
C PRO A 5 -0.91 -8.09 -24.04
N ILE A 6 0.13 -8.88 -23.84
CA ILE A 6 0.43 -9.47 -22.54
C ILE A 6 0.84 -8.33 -21.60
N SER A 7 0.05 -8.07 -20.58
CA SER A 7 0.40 -7.07 -19.57
C SER A 7 1.19 -7.73 -18.44
N VAL A 8 2.42 -7.29 -18.27
CA VAL A 8 3.28 -7.70 -17.15
C VAL A 8 3.38 -6.56 -16.15
N THR A 9 3.07 -6.86 -14.90
CA THR A 9 3.18 -5.90 -13.80
C THR A 9 4.06 -6.49 -12.69
N SER A 10 4.63 -5.63 -11.88
CA SER A 10 5.38 -5.99 -10.68
C SER A 10 4.89 -5.18 -9.49
N ALA A 11 5.14 -5.68 -8.28
CA ALA A 11 4.78 -4.95 -7.07
C ALA A 11 5.34 -3.53 -7.09
N LEU A 12 4.53 -2.54 -6.75
CA LEU A 12 4.94 -1.14 -6.73
C LEU A 12 5.90 -0.90 -5.56
N PRO A 13 7.11 -0.33 -5.77
CA PRO A 13 7.97 0.05 -4.67
C PRO A 13 7.38 1.22 -3.92
N TYR A 14 7.46 1.16 -2.59
CA TYR A 14 6.94 2.22 -1.74
C TYR A 14 7.87 3.44 -1.72
N ALA A 15 7.35 4.62 -2.09
CA ALA A 15 8.14 5.84 -2.28
C ALA A 15 8.49 6.54 -0.95
N ASN A 16 9.06 5.79 0.00
CA ASN A 16 9.55 6.30 1.28
C ASN A 16 11.05 6.07 1.51
N GLY A 17 11.74 5.49 0.54
CA GLY A 17 13.17 5.16 0.60
C GLY A 17 13.71 4.69 -0.74
N PRO A 18 15.04 4.51 -0.87
CA PRO A 18 15.64 3.93 -2.06
C PRO A 18 15.33 2.44 -2.18
N VAL A 19 15.34 1.91 -3.40
CA VAL A 19 15.35 0.47 -3.62
C VAL A 19 16.70 -0.11 -3.22
N HIS A 20 16.71 -1.37 -2.81
CA HIS A 20 17.91 -2.12 -2.46
C HIS A 20 17.96 -3.45 -3.21
N ILE A 21 19.07 -4.18 -3.08
CA ILE A 21 19.29 -5.44 -3.81
C ILE A 21 18.16 -6.46 -3.63
N GLY A 22 17.53 -6.53 -2.47
CA GLY A 22 16.39 -7.42 -2.24
C GLY A 22 15.17 -7.07 -3.10
N HIS A 23 14.89 -5.79 -3.33
CA HIS A 23 13.84 -5.36 -4.25
C HIS A 23 14.20 -5.74 -5.69
N LEU A 24 15.44 -5.48 -6.12
CA LEU A 24 15.90 -5.78 -7.47
C LEU A 24 15.87 -7.27 -7.75
N ALA A 25 16.53 -8.06 -6.91
CA ALA A 25 16.68 -9.51 -7.10
C ALA A 25 15.36 -10.29 -6.90
N GLY A 26 14.51 -9.82 -5.97
CA GLY A 26 13.27 -10.51 -5.63
C GLY A 26 12.10 -10.22 -6.57
N VAL A 27 12.08 -9.05 -7.22
CA VAL A 27 10.91 -8.59 -7.98
C VAL A 27 11.27 -8.08 -9.37
N TYR A 28 12.07 -7.03 -9.48
CA TYR A 28 12.16 -6.26 -10.73
C TYR A 28 13.03 -6.93 -11.79
N VAL A 29 14.15 -7.53 -11.39
CA VAL A 29 15.02 -8.27 -12.32
C VAL A 29 14.33 -9.53 -12.85
N PRO A 30 13.69 -10.39 -12.03
CA PRO A 30 12.91 -11.51 -12.52
C PRO A 30 11.80 -11.11 -13.50
N ALA A 31 11.06 -10.04 -13.20
CA ALA A 31 10.01 -9.53 -14.08
C ALA A 31 10.61 -9.05 -15.43
N ASP A 32 11.70 -8.31 -15.40
CA ASP A 32 12.36 -7.81 -16.61
C ASP A 32 12.93 -8.95 -17.47
N ILE A 33 13.51 -9.98 -16.85
CA ILE A 33 13.98 -11.19 -17.56
C ILE A 33 12.81 -11.87 -18.29
N TYR A 34 11.68 -12.01 -17.62
CA TYR A 34 10.49 -12.62 -18.23
C TYR A 34 9.96 -11.76 -19.39
N VAL A 35 9.88 -10.45 -19.24
CA VAL A 35 9.47 -9.53 -20.29
C VAL A 35 10.40 -9.61 -21.50
N ARG A 36 11.73 -9.61 -21.27
CA ARG A 36 12.72 -9.77 -22.35
C ARG A 36 12.59 -11.10 -23.06
N TYR A 37 12.33 -12.19 -22.34
CA TYR A 37 12.06 -13.49 -22.93
C TYR A 37 10.84 -13.46 -23.83
N LEU A 38 9.72 -12.86 -23.40
CA LEU A 38 8.52 -12.72 -24.21
C LEU A 38 8.76 -11.88 -25.48
N ARG A 39 9.49 -10.76 -25.34
CA ARG A 39 9.88 -9.91 -26.48
C ARG A 39 10.76 -10.63 -27.49
N LEU A 40 11.69 -11.48 -27.03
CA LEU A 40 12.49 -12.33 -27.89
C LEU A 40 11.63 -13.36 -28.67
N LYS A 41 10.56 -13.83 -28.07
CA LYS A 41 9.55 -14.67 -28.73
C LYS A 41 8.64 -13.89 -29.69
N LYS A 42 8.81 -12.58 -29.80
CA LYS A 42 7.97 -11.66 -30.59
C LYS A 42 6.51 -11.61 -30.12
N GLU A 43 6.28 -11.87 -28.84
CA GLU A 43 4.99 -11.61 -28.22
C GLU A 43 4.77 -10.10 -28.06
N ASP A 44 3.52 -9.65 -28.17
CA ASP A 44 3.12 -8.27 -27.88
C ASP A 44 3.01 -8.10 -26.37
N VAL A 45 3.96 -7.38 -25.75
CA VAL A 45 4.12 -7.28 -24.30
C VAL A 45 4.22 -5.84 -23.88
N LEU A 46 3.44 -5.49 -22.85
CA LEU A 46 3.50 -4.21 -22.15
C LEU A 46 3.97 -4.43 -20.70
N PHE A 47 5.11 -3.85 -20.34
CA PHE A 47 5.67 -3.91 -18.99
C PHE A 47 5.38 -2.62 -18.23
N ILE A 48 4.52 -2.70 -17.22
CA ILE A 48 4.03 -1.54 -16.48
C ILE A 48 4.53 -1.61 -15.04
N GLY A 49 5.09 -0.50 -14.57
CA GLY A 49 5.49 -0.30 -13.18
C GLY A 49 5.08 1.08 -12.69
N GLY A 50 5.41 1.34 -11.44
CA GLY A 50 5.15 2.63 -10.81
C GLY A 50 5.55 2.62 -9.34
N SER A 51 5.50 3.76 -8.67
CA SER A 51 5.72 3.87 -7.23
C SER A 51 4.41 3.98 -6.47
N ASP A 52 4.35 3.29 -5.31
CA ASP A 52 3.29 3.46 -4.33
C ASP A 52 3.62 4.68 -3.45
N GLU A 53 2.72 5.66 -3.45
CA GLU A 53 3.00 6.99 -2.91
C GLU A 53 2.02 7.45 -1.82
N HIS A 54 1.21 6.54 -1.31
CA HIS A 54 0.26 6.85 -0.25
C HIS A 54 0.56 6.06 1.02
N GLY A 55 0.27 6.65 2.17
CA GLY A 55 0.31 5.96 3.46
C GLY A 55 1.04 6.69 4.57
N VAL A 56 0.87 6.17 5.77
CA VAL A 56 1.33 6.72 7.04
C VAL A 56 2.84 6.97 7.11
N PRO A 57 3.72 6.04 6.68
CA PRO A 57 5.18 6.26 6.77
C PRO A 57 5.68 7.47 5.98
N ILE A 58 5.06 7.78 4.84
CA ILE A 58 5.39 8.97 4.04
C ILE A 58 5.04 10.24 4.81
N THR A 59 3.85 10.29 5.40
CA THR A 59 3.40 11.44 6.19
C THR A 59 4.27 11.66 7.44
N ILE A 60 4.65 10.57 8.14
CA ILE A 60 5.55 10.65 9.30
C ILE A 60 6.93 11.19 8.85
N ARG A 61 7.45 10.69 7.74
CA ARG A 61 8.73 11.14 7.19
C ARG A 61 8.69 12.61 6.82
N ALA A 62 7.67 13.05 6.08
CA ALA A 62 7.46 14.43 5.72
C ALA A 62 7.48 15.35 6.94
N LYS A 63 6.76 14.96 8.00
CA LYS A 63 6.72 15.70 9.26
C LYS A 63 8.09 15.78 9.96
N LYS A 64 8.84 14.67 9.98
CA LYS A 64 10.19 14.63 10.57
C LYS A 64 11.18 15.51 9.81
N GLU A 65 11.06 15.57 8.48
CA GLU A 65 11.94 16.36 7.61
C GLU A 65 11.47 17.81 7.43
N GLY A 66 10.27 18.18 7.92
CA GLY A 66 9.72 19.54 7.78
C GLY A 66 9.32 19.90 6.34
N ILE A 67 8.97 18.90 5.53
CA ILE A 67 8.56 19.04 4.12
C ILE A 67 7.17 18.46 3.90
N THR A 68 6.61 18.62 2.70
CA THR A 68 5.31 18.04 2.38
C THR A 68 5.43 16.54 2.04
N PRO A 69 4.35 15.74 2.21
CA PRO A 69 4.30 14.36 1.70
C PRO A 69 4.60 14.27 0.22
N GLN A 70 4.18 15.27 -0.57
CA GLN A 70 4.45 15.32 -2.01
C GLN A 70 5.96 15.45 -2.29
N ASP A 71 6.68 16.29 -1.55
CA ASP A 71 8.14 16.44 -1.71
C ASP A 71 8.88 15.11 -1.42
N VAL A 72 8.39 14.34 -0.43
CA VAL A 72 8.96 13.03 -0.11
C VAL A 72 8.79 12.08 -1.29
N VAL A 73 7.56 11.92 -1.80
CA VAL A 73 7.28 10.97 -2.88
C VAL A 73 7.90 11.40 -4.20
N ASP A 74 7.97 12.68 -4.50
CA ASP A 74 8.65 13.19 -5.72
C ASP A 74 10.13 12.84 -5.72
N ARG A 75 10.79 13.01 -4.59
CA ARG A 75 12.19 12.63 -4.41
C ARG A 75 12.41 11.14 -4.62
N TYR A 76 11.63 10.30 -3.95
CA TYR A 76 11.83 8.86 -4.01
C TYR A 76 11.32 8.23 -5.30
N HIS A 77 10.23 8.72 -5.88
CA HIS A 77 9.81 8.33 -7.22
C HIS A 77 10.94 8.54 -8.24
N SER A 78 11.53 9.74 -8.26
CA SER A 78 12.61 10.09 -9.18
C SER A 78 13.86 9.22 -8.95
N LEU A 79 14.24 9.00 -7.69
CA LEU A 79 15.38 8.16 -7.32
C LEU A 79 15.16 6.70 -7.73
N ILE A 80 14.00 6.13 -7.45
CA ILE A 80 13.66 4.74 -7.76
C ILE A 80 13.62 4.55 -9.29
N LYS A 81 12.95 5.45 -10.01
CA LYS A 81 12.89 5.43 -11.48
C LYS A 81 14.28 5.43 -12.08
N LYS A 82 15.12 6.36 -11.64
CA LYS A 82 16.52 6.45 -12.10
C LYS A 82 17.30 5.16 -11.78
N SER A 83 17.12 4.58 -10.59
CA SER A 83 17.78 3.32 -10.23
C SER A 83 17.37 2.17 -11.17
N PHE A 84 16.12 2.09 -11.57
CA PHE A 84 15.66 1.09 -12.54
C PHE A 84 16.24 1.34 -13.93
N GLU A 85 16.30 2.59 -14.39
CA GLU A 85 16.93 2.96 -15.66
C GLU A 85 18.41 2.58 -15.67
N GLU A 86 19.16 2.91 -14.62
CA GLU A 86 20.59 2.59 -14.48
C GLU A 86 20.83 1.07 -14.40
N PHE A 87 19.89 0.32 -13.83
CA PHE A 87 19.95 -1.15 -13.75
C PHE A 87 19.47 -1.82 -15.04
N GLY A 88 18.95 -1.06 -16.00
CA GLY A 88 18.47 -1.55 -17.29
C GLY A 88 17.12 -2.25 -17.25
N ILE A 89 16.30 -2.02 -16.22
CA ILE A 89 14.92 -2.54 -16.17
C ILE A 89 14.08 -1.86 -17.26
N SER A 90 13.47 -2.65 -18.12
CA SER A 90 12.88 -2.19 -19.39
C SER A 90 11.38 -1.90 -19.31
N PHE A 91 10.92 -1.16 -18.32
CA PHE A 91 9.53 -0.70 -18.26
C PHE A 91 9.15 0.10 -19.51
N ASP A 92 7.99 -0.21 -20.10
CA ASP A 92 7.37 0.62 -21.12
C ASP A 92 6.73 1.85 -20.49
N VAL A 93 6.12 1.67 -19.31
CA VAL A 93 5.53 2.75 -18.51
C VAL A 93 5.96 2.60 -17.05
N TYR A 94 6.58 3.63 -16.50
CA TYR A 94 6.82 3.73 -15.07
C TYR A 94 6.06 4.96 -14.52
N SER A 95 4.91 4.71 -13.91
CA SER A 95 3.97 5.71 -13.42
C SER A 95 4.05 5.88 -11.90
N ARG A 96 3.02 6.43 -11.29
CA ARG A 96 2.93 6.68 -9.84
C ARG A 96 1.48 6.74 -9.38
N THR A 97 1.21 6.32 -8.14
CA THR A 97 -0.15 6.31 -7.59
C THR A 97 -0.67 7.71 -7.27
N SER A 98 0.18 8.73 -7.16
CA SER A 98 -0.21 10.14 -7.01
C SER A 98 -0.51 10.84 -8.35
N SER A 99 -0.48 10.13 -9.48
CA SER A 99 -0.83 10.75 -10.78
C SER A 99 -2.30 11.13 -10.85
N PRO A 100 -2.66 12.23 -11.56
CA PRO A 100 -4.06 12.62 -11.73
C PRO A 100 -4.94 11.51 -12.31
N THR A 101 -4.41 10.75 -13.27
CA THR A 101 -5.11 9.61 -13.89
C THR A 101 -5.43 8.53 -12.85
N HIS A 102 -4.46 8.18 -11.99
CA HIS A 102 -4.69 7.19 -10.93
C HIS A 102 -5.73 7.68 -9.92
N HIS A 103 -5.63 8.93 -9.48
CA HIS A 103 -6.60 9.53 -8.56
C HIS A 103 -8.02 9.49 -9.12
N GLN A 104 -8.19 9.86 -10.40
CA GLN A 104 -9.49 9.82 -11.06
C GLN A 104 -10.03 8.39 -11.12
N LEU A 105 -9.25 7.45 -11.63
CA LEU A 105 -9.68 6.06 -11.78
C LEU A 105 -10.00 5.40 -10.43
N ALA A 106 -9.18 5.60 -9.40
CA ALA A 106 -9.42 5.07 -8.07
C ALA A 106 -10.71 5.62 -7.45
N SER A 107 -10.95 6.93 -7.62
CA SER A 107 -12.17 7.59 -7.16
C SER A 107 -13.41 7.07 -7.90
N ASP A 108 -13.33 6.92 -9.22
CA ASP A 108 -14.44 6.42 -10.04
C ASP A 108 -14.75 4.95 -9.71
N PHE A 109 -13.71 4.15 -9.45
CA PHE A 109 -13.86 2.75 -9.05
C PHE A 109 -14.60 2.64 -7.71
N PHE A 110 -14.15 3.40 -6.70
CA PHE A 110 -14.80 3.45 -5.41
C PHE A 110 -16.25 3.92 -5.53
N LYS A 111 -16.49 5.03 -6.26
CA LYS A 111 -17.82 5.57 -6.47
C LYS A 111 -18.75 4.57 -7.16
N THR A 112 -18.26 3.84 -8.14
CA THR A 112 -19.03 2.81 -8.84
C THR A 112 -19.53 1.73 -7.89
N LEU A 113 -18.66 1.24 -6.99
CA LEU A 113 -19.04 0.24 -5.98
C LEU A 113 -20.00 0.82 -4.94
N TYR A 114 -19.79 2.07 -4.54
CA TYR A 114 -20.69 2.78 -3.63
C TYR A 114 -22.09 2.95 -4.22
N ASP A 115 -22.20 3.43 -5.46
CA ASP A 115 -23.46 3.64 -6.17
C ASP A 115 -24.21 2.31 -6.41
N LYS A 116 -23.49 1.18 -6.51
CA LYS A 116 -24.07 -0.16 -6.60
C LYS A 116 -24.54 -0.72 -5.25
N GLY A 117 -24.26 -0.03 -4.13
CA GLY A 117 -24.61 -0.50 -2.79
C GLY A 117 -23.78 -1.69 -2.30
N GLU A 118 -22.57 -1.87 -2.81
CA GLU A 118 -21.69 -2.99 -2.44
C GLU A 118 -21.08 -2.81 -1.03
N PHE A 119 -21.07 -1.60 -0.49
CA PHE A 119 -20.54 -1.31 0.83
C PHE A 119 -21.59 -1.41 1.93
N ILE A 120 -21.17 -1.83 3.11
CA ILE A 120 -21.93 -1.72 4.36
C ILE A 120 -21.28 -0.66 5.25
N GLU A 121 -22.08 0.19 5.88
CA GLU A 121 -21.61 1.16 6.85
C GLU A 121 -21.66 0.53 8.26
N LYS A 122 -20.56 0.64 9.00
CA LYS A 122 -20.50 0.25 10.41
C LYS A 122 -19.92 1.38 11.25
N THR A 123 -20.51 1.61 12.39
CA THR A 123 -19.97 2.49 13.41
C THR A 123 -19.01 1.70 14.29
N SER A 124 -17.84 2.27 14.56
CA SER A 124 -16.82 1.71 15.45
C SER A 124 -16.12 2.80 16.23
N GLU A 125 -15.43 2.46 17.30
CA GLU A 125 -14.55 3.37 18.01
C GLU A 125 -13.13 3.26 17.47
N GLN A 126 -12.48 4.40 17.30
CA GLN A 126 -11.09 4.49 16.86
C GLN A 126 -10.36 5.52 17.68
N TYR A 127 -9.04 5.35 17.84
CA TYR A 127 -8.22 6.34 18.52
C TYR A 127 -8.19 7.67 17.75
N TYR A 128 -8.37 8.75 18.52
CA TYR A 128 -8.36 10.12 18.02
C TYR A 128 -7.35 10.94 18.81
N ASP A 129 -6.51 11.66 18.08
CA ASP A 129 -5.56 12.63 18.64
C ASP A 129 -6.22 14.00 18.74
N LYS A 130 -6.43 14.48 19.97
CA LYS A 130 -7.07 15.78 20.21
C LYS A 130 -6.19 16.96 19.82
N GLU A 131 -4.86 16.82 19.92
CA GLU A 131 -3.91 17.87 19.59
C GLU A 131 -3.73 17.99 18.07
N ALA A 132 -3.54 16.86 17.38
CA ALA A 132 -3.46 16.81 15.94
C ALA A 132 -4.82 16.90 15.24
N LYS A 133 -5.93 16.81 16.01
CA LYS A 133 -7.33 16.85 15.51
C LYS A 133 -7.61 15.85 14.40
N THR A 134 -7.10 14.64 14.53
CA THR A 134 -7.22 13.58 13.52
C THR A 134 -7.44 12.21 14.14
N PHE A 135 -8.13 11.33 13.42
CA PHE A 135 -8.16 9.91 13.71
C PHE A 135 -6.79 9.29 13.43
N LEU A 136 -6.41 8.30 14.24
CA LEU A 136 -5.13 7.62 14.12
C LEU A 136 -5.31 6.28 13.43
N ALA A 137 -4.67 6.12 12.28
CA ALA A 137 -4.46 4.80 11.69
C ALA A 137 -3.49 3.99 12.58
N ASP A 138 -3.49 2.67 12.45
CA ASP A 138 -2.79 1.76 13.34
C ASP A 138 -1.30 2.12 13.51
N ARG A 139 -0.61 2.50 12.44
CA ARG A 139 0.79 2.93 12.49
C ARG A 139 1.02 4.36 13.02
N TYR A 140 -0.02 5.11 13.26
CA TYR A 140 0.06 6.37 14.00
C TYR A 140 -0.02 6.18 15.51
N ILE A 141 -0.17 4.95 15.99
CA ILE A 141 -0.25 4.61 17.40
C ILE A 141 0.96 3.78 17.77
N THR A 142 1.66 4.19 18.80
CA THR A 142 2.79 3.45 19.36
C THR A 142 2.57 3.22 20.85
N GLY A 143 3.14 2.13 21.36
CA GLY A 143 3.04 1.80 22.77
C GLY A 143 3.97 0.66 23.15
N GLU A 144 3.79 0.12 24.34
CA GLU A 144 4.50 -1.07 24.78
C GLU A 144 3.76 -2.33 24.28
N CYS A 145 4.51 -3.28 23.75
CA CYS A 145 3.97 -4.55 23.28
C CYS A 145 3.49 -5.42 24.47
N PRO A 146 2.25 -5.93 24.45
CA PRO A 146 1.75 -6.78 25.56
C PRO A 146 2.43 -8.15 25.65
N HIS A 147 3.14 -8.59 24.58
CA HIS A 147 3.79 -9.88 24.55
C HIS A 147 5.26 -9.87 24.98
N CYS A 148 6.04 -8.95 24.44
CA CYS A 148 7.47 -8.90 24.70
C CYS A 148 7.93 -7.67 25.51
N HIS A 149 7.02 -6.81 25.90
CA HIS A 149 7.25 -5.59 26.67
C HIS A 149 8.26 -4.62 26.05
N SER A 150 8.47 -4.71 24.72
CA SER A 150 9.29 -3.73 24.03
C SER A 150 8.52 -2.43 23.82
N GLU A 151 9.18 -1.32 24.08
CA GLU A 151 8.65 0.00 23.76
C GLU A 151 8.65 0.25 22.24
N GLY A 152 7.71 1.08 21.78
CA GLY A 152 7.64 1.52 20.39
C GLY A 152 6.99 0.51 19.43
N ALA A 153 6.26 -0.48 19.94
CA ALA A 153 5.41 -1.33 19.09
C ALA A 153 4.33 -0.49 18.41
N TYR A 154 4.04 -0.80 17.14
CA TYR A 154 2.95 -0.16 16.39
C TYR A 154 1.61 -0.82 16.66
N GLY A 155 0.53 -0.12 16.36
CA GLY A 155 -0.83 -0.62 16.58
C GLY A 155 -1.23 -1.82 15.70
N ASP A 156 -0.48 -2.14 14.66
CA ASP A 156 -0.71 -3.30 13.78
C ASP A 156 0.25 -4.46 14.07
N GLN A 157 1.47 -4.15 14.53
CA GLN A 157 2.52 -5.16 14.70
C GLN A 157 3.61 -4.69 15.65
N CYS A 158 4.18 -5.63 16.41
CA CYS A 158 5.42 -5.42 17.13
C CYS A 158 6.63 -5.78 16.25
N GLU A 159 7.43 -4.80 15.87
CA GLU A 159 8.62 -5.00 15.02
C GLU A 159 9.71 -5.88 15.71
N LYS A 160 9.67 -6.03 17.03
CA LYS A 160 10.66 -6.81 17.77
C LYS A 160 10.34 -8.30 17.85
N CYS A 161 9.08 -8.66 18.12
CA CYS A 161 8.67 -10.07 18.26
C CYS A 161 7.79 -10.58 17.12
N GLY A 162 7.42 -9.70 16.16
CA GLY A 162 6.62 -10.06 14.98
C GLY A 162 5.13 -10.31 15.26
N THR A 163 4.66 -10.14 16.51
CA THR A 163 3.27 -10.39 16.85
C THR A 163 2.36 -9.34 16.21
N SER A 164 1.30 -9.78 15.54
CA SER A 164 0.22 -8.90 15.08
C SER A 164 -0.55 -8.37 16.28
N LEU A 165 -0.89 -7.09 16.23
CA LEU A 165 -1.55 -6.37 17.31
C LEU A 165 -2.79 -5.65 16.77
N SER A 166 -3.70 -5.29 17.67
CA SER A 166 -4.68 -4.25 17.48
C SER A 166 -4.22 -3.00 18.24
N PRO A 167 -4.54 -1.79 17.78
CA PRO A 167 -4.17 -0.56 18.51
C PRO A 167 -4.61 -0.55 19.97
N THR A 168 -5.71 -1.21 20.27
CA THR A 168 -6.27 -1.35 21.64
C THR A 168 -5.49 -2.31 22.53
N ASP A 169 -4.64 -3.16 21.98
CA ASP A 169 -3.85 -4.13 22.74
C ASP A 169 -2.60 -3.48 23.35
N LEU A 170 -2.15 -2.36 22.78
CA LEU A 170 -0.95 -1.67 23.24
C LEU A 170 -1.08 -1.16 24.66
N ILE A 171 -0.05 -1.38 25.45
CA ILE A 171 0.09 -0.80 26.80
C ILE A 171 0.58 0.64 26.63
N ASN A 172 -0.08 1.57 27.33
CA ASN A 172 0.23 3.01 27.29
C ASN A 172 0.31 3.59 25.86
N PRO A 173 -0.75 3.46 25.03
CA PRO A 173 -0.73 3.97 23.67
C PRO A 173 -0.52 5.47 23.58
N LYS A 174 0.30 5.89 22.62
CA LYS A 174 0.62 7.29 22.31
C LYS A 174 0.45 7.56 20.80
N SER A 175 0.05 8.77 20.49
CA SER A 175 0.05 9.26 19.10
C SER A 175 1.48 9.44 18.59
N ALA A 176 1.83 8.82 17.49
CA ALA A 176 3.11 9.07 16.81
C ALA A 176 3.16 10.48 16.15
N ILE A 177 2.00 11.16 16.07
CA ILE A 177 1.90 12.49 15.47
C ILE A 177 2.24 13.57 16.49
N SER A 178 1.60 13.58 17.67
CA SER A 178 1.75 14.61 18.69
C SER A 178 2.51 14.14 19.94
N GLY A 179 2.62 12.83 20.15
CA GLY A 179 3.13 12.23 21.39
C GLY A 179 2.09 12.17 22.52
N SER A 180 0.89 12.75 22.31
CA SER A 180 -0.15 12.78 23.32
C SER A 180 -0.85 11.42 23.49
N LYS A 181 -1.53 11.24 24.62
CA LYS A 181 -2.39 10.06 24.84
C LYS A 181 -3.66 10.20 24.01
N PRO A 182 -3.94 9.27 23.09
CA PRO A 182 -5.15 9.33 22.26
C PRO A 182 -6.39 8.96 23.07
N VAL A 183 -7.56 9.35 22.56
CA VAL A 183 -8.86 9.02 23.15
C VAL A 183 -9.68 8.20 22.15
N MET A 184 -10.55 7.33 22.64
CA MET A 184 -11.52 6.65 21.79
C MET A 184 -12.59 7.64 21.34
N LYS A 185 -12.94 7.57 20.05
CA LYS A 185 -13.99 8.41 19.45
C LYS A 185 -14.72 7.58 18.39
N GLU A 186 -16.04 7.70 18.40
CA GLU A 186 -16.90 7.04 17.43
C GLU A 186 -16.65 7.59 16.01
N THR A 187 -16.60 6.68 15.04
CA THR A 187 -16.48 6.99 13.61
C THR A 187 -17.21 5.93 12.78
N LYS A 188 -17.51 6.27 11.54
CA LYS A 188 -18.16 5.39 10.58
C LYS A 188 -17.20 4.97 9.50
N HIS A 189 -17.25 3.71 9.13
CA HIS A 189 -16.43 3.12 8.07
C HIS A 189 -17.29 2.36 7.08
N TRP A 190 -16.86 2.34 5.83
CA TRP A 190 -17.42 1.48 4.79
C TRP A 190 -16.60 0.21 4.69
N TYR A 191 -17.30 -0.91 4.66
CA TYR A 191 -16.73 -2.25 4.53
C TYR A 191 -17.24 -2.91 3.27
N LEU A 192 -16.36 -3.52 2.49
CA LEU A 192 -16.74 -4.43 1.42
C LEU A 192 -16.98 -5.82 2.04
N PRO A 193 -18.23 -6.35 2.04
CA PRO A 193 -18.56 -7.62 2.66
C PRO A 193 -18.10 -8.79 1.78
N LEU A 194 -16.84 -9.20 1.89
CA LEU A 194 -16.22 -10.24 1.05
C LEU A 194 -16.88 -11.61 1.19
N ASP A 195 -17.52 -11.89 2.32
CA ASP A 195 -18.31 -13.09 2.56
C ASP A 195 -19.42 -13.28 1.52
N LYS A 196 -20.03 -12.23 1.03
CA LYS A 196 -21.03 -12.26 -0.06
C LYS A 196 -20.45 -12.74 -1.39
N HIS A 197 -19.16 -12.62 -1.58
CA HIS A 197 -18.46 -12.98 -2.81
C HIS A 197 -17.72 -14.31 -2.73
N GLU A 198 -17.79 -15.03 -1.60
CA GLU A 198 -17.05 -16.28 -1.37
C GLU A 198 -17.34 -17.33 -2.46
N ALA A 199 -18.60 -17.60 -2.73
CA ALA A 199 -18.98 -18.62 -3.71
C ALA A 199 -18.46 -18.31 -5.13
N TRP A 200 -18.55 -17.03 -5.53
CA TRP A 200 -18.02 -16.56 -6.81
C TRP A 200 -16.50 -16.66 -6.86
N LEU A 201 -15.80 -16.18 -5.82
CA LEU A 201 -14.34 -16.22 -5.74
C LEU A 201 -13.83 -17.67 -5.74
N ARG A 202 -14.49 -18.56 -4.99
CA ARG A 202 -14.14 -19.99 -4.95
C ARG A 202 -14.25 -20.62 -6.33
N LYS A 203 -15.36 -20.39 -7.03
CA LYS A 203 -15.55 -20.87 -8.40
C LYS A 203 -14.47 -20.30 -9.32
N TRP A 204 -14.28 -19.00 -9.30
CA TRP A 204 -13.34 -18.31 -10.17
C TRP A 204 -11.90 -18.82 -10.00
N ILE A 205 -11.42 -18.96 -8.75
CA ILE A 205 -10.05 -19.42 -8.47
C ILE A 205 -9.87 -20.93 -8.70
N LEU A 206 -10.82 -21.76 -8.19
CA LEU A 206 -10.63 -23.20 -8.13
C LEU A 206 -11.15 -23.97 -9.35
N GLU A 207 -12.07 -23.37 -10.11
CA GLU A 207 -12.73 -24.04 -11.23
C GLU A 207 -12.42 -23.37 -12.58
N ASP A 208 -12.57 -22.04 -12.67
CA ASP A 208 -12.46 -21.30 -13.93
C ASP A 208 -11.00 -20.98 -14.28
N HIS A 209 -10.08 -20.90 -13.31
CA HIS A 209 -8.66 -20.55 -13.47
C HIS A 209 -7.75 -21.55 -12.76
N LYS A 210 -7.83 -22.80 -13.16
CA LYS A 210 -7.01 -23.91 -12.60
C LYS A 210 -5.52 -23.82 -12.91
N GLU A 211 -5.16 -22.94 -13.81
CA GLU A 211 -3.78 -22.65 -14.21
C GLU A 211 -2.99 -21.81 -13.19
N TRP A 212 -3.61 -21.32 -12.15
CA TRP A 212 -3.00 -20.47 -11.11
C TRP A 212 -2.45 -21.28 -9.95
#